data_9322432e0f779fa30e55f726f88422f1
#
_entry.id   9322432e0f779fa30e55f726f88422f1
#
_cell.length_a   1.000
_cell.length_b   1.000
_cell.length_c   1.000
_cell.angle_alpha   90.00
_cell.angle_beta   90.00
_cell.angle_gamma   90.00
#
_symmetry.space_group_name_H-M   'P 1'
#
loop_
_entity.id
_entity.type
_entity.pdbx_description
1 polymer ?
#
loop_
_entity_poly.entity_id
_entity_poly.type
_entity_poly.pdbx_seq_one_letter_code
_entity_poly.pdbx_strand_id
1 'polypeptide(L)'
;MKKVVTFGEILLRLSPPSYLRLTQATSFDLYYGCAEANVAASLAKFGLPVKFITAVPPNELGESAINMLRSFGVKPIVTTQGKRLGIYYFEQGASERPGKVVYDREDSSFSLFRKGMIDWEEIFKNAHWFHWSGITPSLSQDLAELCEEALIV
;
A
#
# COMPACT_ATOMS: atom_id res chain seq x y z
N MET A 1 -5.99 8.50 -23.03
CA MET A 1 -6.32 7.35 -22.14
C MET A 1 -6.54 7.91 -20.74
N LYS A 2 -7.58 7.45 -20.02
CA LYS A 2 -7.90 7.93 -18.66
C LYS A 2 -6.81 7.51 -17.69
N LYS A 3 -6.23 8.46 -16.95
CA LYS A 3 -5.18 8.22 -15.97
C LYS A 3 -5.78 8.11 -14.57
N VAL A 4 -5.36 7.10 -13.81
CA VAL A 4 -5.82 6.88 -12.44
C VAL A 4 -4.67 7.18 -11.47
N VAL A 5 -5.00 7.81 -10.36
CA VAL A 5 -4.10 8.02 -9.22
C VAL A 5 -4.68 7.27 -8.04
N THR A 6 -3.86 6.46 -7.37
CA THR A 6 -4.24 5.79 -6.13
C THR A 6 -3.30 6.22 -5.00
N PHE A 7 -3.81 6.34 -3.77
CA PHE A 7 -3.05 6.77 -2.61
C PHE A 7 -3.30 5.82 -1.44
N GLY A 8 -2.25 5.21 -0.93
CA GLY A 8 -2.36 4.29 0.17
C GLY A 8 -1.03 3.65 0.58
N GLU A 9 -1.08 2.88 1.65
CA GLU A 9 0.08 2.15 2.15
C GLU A 9 0.31 0.87 1.34
N ILE A 10 1.57 0.55 1.08
CA ILE A 10 1.98 -0.77 0.65
C ILE A 10 2.52 -1.54 1.85
N LEU A 11 1.89 -2.67 2.16
CA LEU A 11 2.26 -3.52 3.29
C LEU A 11 3.06 -4.73 2.83
N LEU A 12 3.99 -5.16 3.68
CA LEU A 12 4.62 -6.46 3.60
C LEU A 12 3.67 -7.50 4.20
N ARG A 13 3.23 -8.45 3.39
CA ARG A 13 2.45 -9.60 3.85
C ARG A 13 3.37 -10.78 4.09
N LEU A 14 3.29 -11.36 5.27
CA LEU A 14 3.96 -12.60 5.64
C LEU A 14 2.93 -13.69 5.88
N SER A 15 3.00 -14.77 5.12
CA SER A 15 2.06 -15.89 5.21
C SER A 15 2.81 -17.19 5.50
N PRO A 16 2.39 -17.98 6.49
CA PRO A 16 2.89 -19.35 6.64
C PRO A 16 2.64 -20.14 5.35
N PRO A 17 3.53 -21.06 4.98
CA PRO A 17 3.32 -21.92 3.82
C PRO A 17 2.10 -22.83 4.04
N SER A 18 1.41 -23.14 2.94
CA SER A 18 0.21 -24.00 2.94
C SER A 18 -0.88 -23.46 3.90
N TYR A 19 -1.35 -24.28 4.81
CA TYR A 19 -2.41 -23.97 5.77
C TYR A 19 -1.91 -23.99 7.22
N LEU A 20 -0.60 -23.80 7.44
CA LEU A 20 -0.05 -23.74 8.80
C LEU A 20 -0.60 -22.53 9.54
N ARG A 21 -0.75 -22.70 10.86
CA ARG A 21 -1.05 -21.58 11.75
C ARG A 21 0.19 -20.72 11.96
N LEU A 22 -0.01 -19.45 12.29
CA LEU A 22 1.10 -18.56 12.67
C LEU A 22 1.95 -19.15 13.81
N THR A 23 1.31 -19.83 14.76
CA THR A 23 1.98 -20.49 15.89
C THR A 23 2.74 -21.76 15.53
N GLN A 24 2.58 -22.27 14.32
CA GLN A 24 3.24 -23.49 13.82
C GLN A 24 4.32 -23.15 12.77
N ALA A 25 4.35 -21.90 12.30
CA ALA A 25 5.21 -21.49 11.22
C ALA A 25 6.69 -21.43 11.65
N THR A 26 7.56 -21.98 10.84
CA THR A 26 9.02 -21.86 10.95
C THR A 26 9.61 -21.03 9.79
N SER A 27 8.76 -20.67 8.81
CA SER A 27 9.10 -19.83 7.67
C SER A 27 7.86 -19.08 7.20
N PHE A 28 8.07 -18.03 6.38
CA PHE A 28 6.99 -17.25 5.78
C PHE A 28 7.27 -17.00 4.31
N ASP A 29 6.24 -17.11 3.50
CA ASP A 29 6.21 -16.58 2.14
C ASP A 29 5.97 -15.07 2.22
N LEU A 30 6.74 -14.32 1.41
CA LEU A 30 6.72 -12.87 1.39
C LEU A 30 5.95 -12.37 0.17
N TYR A 31 5.00 -11.48 0.41
CA TYR A 31 4.21 -10.78 -0.61
C TYR A 31 4.09 -9.30 -0.25
N TYR A 32 3.70 -8.49 -1.22
CA TYR A 32 3.36 -7.08 -1.00
C TYR A 32 1.94 -6.81 -1.48
N GLY A 33 1.23 -5.96 -0.78
CA GLY A 33 -0.11 -5.53 -1.16
C GLY A 33 -0.76 -4.67 -0.09
N CYS A 34 -1.88 -4.14 -0.42
CA CYS A 34 -2.91 -3.52 0.42
C CYS A 34 -4.03 -3.08 -0.52
N ALA A 35 -5.12 -2.51 0.00
CA ALA A 35 -6.30 -2.21 -0.80
C ALA A 35 -5.96 -1.40 -2.06
N GLU A 36 -5.35 -0.23 -1.92
CA GLU A 36 -5.07 0.70 -3.02
C GLU A 36 -3.98 0.20 -3.96
N ALA A 37 -2.97 -0.51 -3.43
CA ALA A 37 -1.91 -1.13 -4.22
C ALA A 37 -2.47 -2.25 -5.12
N ASN A 38 -3.41 -3.06 -4.60
CA ASN A 38 -4.09 -4.10 -5.36
C ASN A 38 -4.97 -3.50 -6.48
N VAL A 39 -5.68 -2.42 -6.18
CA VAL A 39 -6.44 -1.68 -7.20
C VAL A 39 -5.52 -1.12 -8.27
N ALA A 40 -4.40 -0.49 -7.88
CA ALA A 40 -3.42 0.04 -8.83
C ALA A 40 -2.87 -1.06 -9.75
N ALA A 41 -2.46 -2.20 -9.18
CA ALA A 41 -1.94 -3.34 -9.96
C ALA A 41 -2.99 -3.91 -10.91
N SER A 42 -4.24 -4.07 -10.46
CA SER A 42 -5.35 -4.57 -11.28
C SER A 42 -5.64 -3.64 -12.46
N LEU A 43 -5.76 -2.34 -12.21
CA LEU A 43 -6.01 -1.35 -13.25
C LEU A 43 -4.87 -1.27 -14.27
N ALA A 44 -3.62 -1.37 -13.81
CA ALA A 44 -2.45 -1.42 -14.70
C ALA A 44 -2.48 -2.67 -15.60
N LYS A 45 -2.87 -3.83 -15.05
CA LYS A 45 -3.06 -5.06 -15.83
C LYS A 45 -4.19 -4.95 -16.85
N PHE A 46 -5.20 -4.12 -16.62
CA PHE A 46 -6.24 -3.79 -17.61
C PHE A 46 -5.78 -2.74 -18.64
N GLY A 47 -4.51 -2.34 -18.61
CA GLY A 47 -3.93 -1.41 -19.59
C GLY A 47 -4.18 0.06 -19.29
N LEU A 48 -4.65 0.42 -18.10
CA LEU A 48 -4.79 1.81 -17.68
C LEU A 48 -3.46 2.37 -17.15
N PRO A 49 -3.10 3.60 -17.46
CA PRO A 49 -1.95 4.27 -16.84
C PRO A 49 -2.30 4.65 -15.39
N VAL A 50 -1.61 4.03 -14.44
CA VAL A 50 -1.86 4.21 -13.00
C VAL A 50 -0.62 4.75 -12.31
N LYS A 51 -0.81 5.82 -11.51
CA LYS A 51 0.14 6.29 -10.51
C LYS A 51 -0.29 5.77 -9.13
N PHE A 52 0.64 5.31 -8.33
CA PHE A 52 0.40 4.92 -6.93
C PHE A 52 1.29 5.74 -6.01
N ILE A 53 0.69 6.49 -5.11
CA ILE A 53 1.38 7.36 -4.15
C ILE A 53 1.49 6.59 -2.84
N THR A 54 2.72 6.50 -2.34
CA THR A 54 3.01 5.80 -1.08
C THR A 54 4.31 6.29 -0.45
N ALA A 55 4.60 5.83 0.77
CA ALA A 55 5.90 6.02 1.39
C ALA A 55 6.50 4.68 1.81
N VAL A 56 7.83 4.56 1.65
CA VAL A 56 8.59 3.36 2.03
C VAL A 56 9.89 3.74 2.73
N PRO A 57 10.47 2.84 3.53
CA PRO A 57 11.76 3.07 4.15
C PRO A 57 12.90 3.00 3.13
N PRO A 58 14.06 3.66 3.42
CA PRO A 58 15.26 3.60 2.59
C PRO A 58 16.04 2.28 2.82
N ASN A 59 15.42 1.15 2.52
CA ASN A 59 16.04 -0.17 2.66
C ASN A 59 15.53 -1.14 1.57
N GLU A 60 16.09 -2.34 1.54
CA GLU A 60 15.83 -3.37 0.53
C GLU A 60 14.36 -3.81 0.50
N LEU A 61 13.65 -3.80 1.64
CA LEU A 61 12.23 -4.13 1.68
C LEU A 61 11.37 -3.06 1.00
N GLY A 62 11.72 -1.78 1.23
CA GLY A 62 11.08 -0.66 0.54
C GLY A 62 11.31 -0.73 -0.97
N GLU A 63 12.56 -0.98 -1.39
CA GLU A 63 12.90 -1.15 -2.81
C GLU A 63 12.16 -2.33 -3.44
N SER A 64 12.11 -3.47 -2.76
CA SER A 64 11.42 -4.67 -3.23
C SER A 64 9.91 -4.42 -3.42
N ALA A 65 9.26 -3.71 -2.49
CA ALA A 65 7.86 -3.33 -2.59
C ALA A 65 7.60 -2.47 -3.84
N ILE A 66 8.46 -1.50 -4.11
CA ILE A 66 8.35 -0.62 -5.28
C ILE A 66 8.61 -1.37 -6.58
N ASN A 67 9.58 -2.27 -6.60
CA ASN A 67 9.88 -3.11 -7.77
C ASN A 67 8.72 -4.04 -8.11
N MET A 68 8.04 -4.59 -7.11
CA MET A 68 6.82 -5.37 -7.31
C MET A 68 5.73 -4.53 -8.00
N LEU A 69 5.46 -3.31 -7.54
CA LEU A 69 4.49 -2.42 -8.20
C LEU A 69 4.85 -2.13 -9.66
N ARG A 70 6.13 -1.84 -9.92
CA ARG A 70 6.64 -1.62 -11.29
C ARG A 70 6.46 -2.84 -12.19
N SER A 71 6.63 -4.05 -11.65
CA SER A 71 6.45 -5.30 -12.41
C SER A 71 5.00 -5.51 -12.90
N PHE A 72 4.03 -4.90 -12.22
CA PHE A 72 2.63 -4.87 -12.65
C PHE A 72 2.31 -3.72 -13.64
N GLY A 73 3.28 -2.83 -13.92
CA GLY A 73 3.07 -1.69 -14.80
C GLY A 73 2.55 -0.43 -14.08
N VAL A 74 2.51 -0.44 -12.76
CA VAL A 74 2.18 0.75 -11.95
C VAL A 74 3.35 1.73 -11.96
N LYS A 75 3.06 3.03 -12.03
CA LYS A 75 4.04 4.11 -11.83
C LYS A 75 4.00 4.58 -10.38
N PRO A 76 4.90 4.12 -9.49
CA PRO A 76 4.91 4.59 -8.11
C PRO A 76 5.46 6.02 -8.02
N ILE A 77 4.81 6.82 -7.16
CA ILE A 77 5.29 8.12 -6.66
C ILE A 77 5.62 7.90 -5.19
N VAL A 78 6.89 7.94 -4.86
CA VAL A 78 7.39 7.43 -3.59
C VAL A 78 8.02 8.53 -2.76
N THR A 79 7.55 8.69 -1.53
CA THR A 79 8.27 9.40 -0.48
C THR A 79 9.13 8.38 0.28
N THR A 80 10.43 8.61 0.31
CA THR A 80 11.36 7.75 1.06
C THR A 80 11.56 8.34 2.45
N GLN A 81 11.04 7.66 3.48
CA GLN A 81 11.10 8.12 4.86
C GLN A 81 10.92 6.97 5.85
N GLY A 82 11.15 7.25 7.13
CA GLY A 82 10.93 6.28 8.19
C GLY A 82 11.94 5.12 8.17
N LYS A 83 11.62 4.06 8.91
CA LYS A 83 12.54 2.93 9.13
C LYS A 83 11.96 1.58 8.70
N ARG A 84 10.64 1.46 8.51
CA ARG A 84 9.98 0.18 8.26
C ARG A 84 8.76 0.30 7.35
N LEU A 85 8.46 -0.78 6.63
CA LEU A 85 7.13 -1.02 6.08
C LEU A 85 6.19 -1.46 7.19
N GLY A 86 4.91 -1.16 7.05
CA GLY A 86 3.88 -1.85 7.80
C GLY A 86 3.82 -3.32 7.36
N ILE A 87 3.58 -4.22 8.30
CA ILE A 87 3.51 -5.66 8.08
C ILE A 87 2.11 -6.16 8.46
N TYR A 88 1.64 -7.16 7.75
CA TYR A 88 0.58 -8.00 8.25
C TYR A 88 0.90 -9.47 8.06
N TYR A 89 0.57 -10.25 9.06
CA TYR A 89 0.67 -11.70 9.03
C TYR A 89 -0.69 -12.26 8.63
N PHE A 90 -0.69 -13.12 7.63
CA PHE A 90 -1.92 -13.71 7.12
C PHE A 90 -1.89 -15.23 7.24
N GLU A 91 -2.70 -15.75 8.15
CA GLU A 91 -2.97 -17.17 8.28
C GLU A 91 -4.11 -17.56 7.33
N GLN A 92 -3.83 -18.40 6.36
CA GLN A 92 -4.84 -18.85 5.42
C GLN A 92 -5.88 -19.76 6.09
N GLY A 93 -7.14 -19.53 5.79
CA GLY A 93 -8.22 -20.40 6.22
C GLY A 93 -8.14 -21.80 5.61
N ALA A 94 -8.63 -22.80 6.34
CA ALA A 94 -8.66 -24.18 5.85
C ALA A 94 -9.97 -24.84 6.30
N SER A 95 -10.76 -25.34 5.35
CA SER A 95 -12.09 -25.91 5.61
C SER A 95 -12.96 -24.92 6.43
N GLU A 96 -13.45 -25.33 7.59
CA GLU A 96 -14.28 -24.50 8.47
C GLU A 96 -13.47 -23.48 9.29
N ARG A 97 -12.16 -23.57 9.30
CA ARG A 97 -11.30 -22.62 10.00
C ARG A 97 -11.16 -21.34 9.19
N PRO A 98 -11.62 -20.18 9.68
CA PRO A 98 -11.46 -18.91 9.00
C PRO A 98 -9.98 -18.51 8.90
N GLY A 99 -9.65 -17.68 7.92
CA GLY A 99 -8.36 -17.00 7.86
C GLY A 99 -8.22 -16.00 9.00
N LYS A 100 -6.96 -15.68 9.36
CA LYS A 100 -6.65 -14.73 10.43
C LYS A 100 -5.63 -13.72 9.93
N VAL A 101 -5.84 -12.45 10.26
CA VAL A 101 -4.88 -11.37 10.00
C VAL A 101 -4.42 -10.79 11.33
N VAL A 102 -3.11 -10.59 11.45
CA VAL A 102 -2.48 -9.84 12.55
C VAL A 102 -1.70 -8.68 11.92
N TYR A 103 -2.04 -7.46 12.30
CA TYR A 103 -1.36 -6.26 11.82
C TYR A 103 -0.23 -5.84 12.75
N ASP A 104 0.89 -5.46 12.16
CA ASP A 104 2.04 -4.81 12.78
C ASP A 104 2.45 -3.65 11.88
N ARG A 105 1.73 -2.51 11.97
CA ARG A 105 1.86 -1.39 11.06
C ARG A 105 2.06 -0.03 11.74
N GLU A 106 2.19 0.00 13.07
CA GLU A 106 2.51 1.23 13.79
C GLU A 106 3.87 1.76 13.35
N ASP A 107 4.01 3.08 13.31
CA ASP A 107 5.23 3.79 12.91
C ASP A 107 5.81 3.36 11.56
N SER A 108 4.96 2.87 10.66
CA SER A 108 5.35 2.58 9.29
C SER A 108 5.75 3.86 8.55
N SER A 109 6.56 3.72 7.52
CA SER A 109 6.95 4.87 6.66
C SER A 109 5.76 5.64 6.14
N PHE A 110 4.67 4.95 5.80
CA PHE A 110 3.44 5.58 5.31
C PHE A 110 2.73 6.39 6.40
N SER A 111 2.71 5.92 7.64
CA SER A 111 2.06 6.63 8.76
C SER A 111 2.74 7.95 9.13
N LEU A 112 3.94 8.20 8.62
CA LEU A 112 4.70 9.43 8.83
C LEU A 112 4.34 10.55 7.85
N PHE A 113 3.44 10.33 6.91
CA PHE A 113 2.93 11.41 6.08
C PHE A 113 2.25 12.49 6.91
N ARG A 114 2.43 13.74 6.48
CA ARG A 114 1.85 14.92 7.10
C ARG A 114 1.26 15.82 6.01
N LYS A 115 0.34 16.65 6.41
CA LYS A 115 -0.24 17.71 5.58
C LYS A 115 0.85 18.50 4.86
N GLY A 116 0.63 18.81 3.55
CA GLY A 116 1.57 19.57 2.73
C GLY A 116 2.79 18.80 2.21
N MET A 117 2.92 17.49 2.49
CA MET A 117 4.06 16.70 1.99
C MET A 117 3.87 16.22 0.55
N ILE A 118 2.68 16.33 -0.01
CA ILE A 118 2.35 15.86 -1.36
C ILE A 118 1.89 17.05 -2.20
N ASP A 119 2.53 17.25 -3.35
CA ASP A 119 2.09 18.20 -4.37
C ASP A 119 0.95 17.59 -5.20
N TRP A 120 -0.27 17.75 -4.70
CA TRP A 120 -1.47 17.20 -5.34
C TRP A 120 -1.75 17.84 -6.69
N GLU A 121 -1.49 19.14 -6.86
CA GLU A 121 -1.69 19.84 -8.14
C GLU A 121 -0.86 19.21 -9.27
N GLU A 122 0.44 18.98 -9.04
CA GLU A 122 1.30 18.35 -10.04
C GLU A 122 0.93 16.86 -10.26
N ILE A 123 0.56 16.15 -9.19
CA ILE A 123 0.19 14.74 -9.28
C ILE A 123 -1.10 14.55 -10.08
N PHE A 124 -2.08 15.40 -9.87
CA PHE A 124 -3.39 15.32 -10.53
C PHE A 124 -3.41 15.91 -11.92
N LYS A 125 -2.36 16.58 -12.33
CA LYS A 125 -2.24 17.10 -13.69
C LYS A 125 -2.49 15.99 -14.72
N ASN A 126 -3.60 16.13 -15.46
CA ASN A 126 -4.11 15.12 -16.39
C ASN A 126 -4.60 13.81 -15.73
N ALA A 127 -4.85 13.77 -14.44
CA ALA A 127 -5.58 12.68 -13.80
C ALA A 127 -7.07 12.77 -14.14
N HIS A 128 -7.74 11.61 -14.13
CA HIS A 128 -9.17 11.51 -14.42
C HIS A 128 -9.94 10.85 -13.29
N TRP A 129 -9.22 10.16 -12.42
CA TRP A 129 -9.76 9.45 -11.28
C TRP A 129 -8.75 9.40 -10.14
N PHE A 130 -9.20 9.69 -8.95
CA PHE A 130 -8.47 9.51 -7.70
C PHE A 130 -9.12 8.44 -6.85
N HIS A 131 -8.34 7.51 -6.33
CA HIS A 131 -8.82 6.39 -5.51
C HIS A 131 -8.01 6.25 -4.23
N TRP A 132 -8.70 6.20 -3.13
CA TRP A 132 -8.23 5.81 -1.82
C TRP A 132 -9.36 5.07 -1.07
N SER A 133 -9.06 4.35 0.00
CA SER A 133 -10.07 3.66 0.81
C SER A 133 -10.15 4.26 2.21
N GLY A 134 -11.20 3.93 2.95
CA GLY A 134 -11.40 4.39 4.32
C GLY A 134 -10.28 3.98 5.29
N ILE A 135 -9.42 3.05 4.91
CA ILE A 135 -8.23 2.66 5.69
C ILE A 135 -7.25 3.83 5.81
N THR A 136 -6.94 4.50 4.70
CA THR A 136 -5.93 5.57 4.68
C THR A 136 -6.20 6.69 5.68
N PRO A 137 -7.37 7.35 5.69
CA PRO A 137 -7.64 8.41 6.67
C PRO A 137 -7.85 7.87 8.10
N SER A 138 -8.15 6.60 8.27
CA SER A 138 -8.34 6.01 9.60
C SER A 138 -7.05 5.70 10.36
N LEU A 139 -5.89 5.79 9.70
CA LEU A 139 -4.60 5.47 10.31
C LEU A 139 -4.08 6.59 11.21
N SER A 140 -4.35 7.85 10.88
CA SER A 140 -3.98 9.01 11.70
C SER A 140 -4.74 10.27 11.29
N GLN A 141 -4.77 11.28 12.16
CA GLN A 141 -5.32 12.61 11.86
C GLN A 141 -4.58 13.26 10.68
N ASP A 142 -3.27 13.18 10.64
CA ASP A 142 -2.45 13.73 9.55
C ASP A 142 -2.80 13.11 8.19
N LEU A 143 -3.03 11.81 8.14
CA LEU A 143 -3.45 11.13 6.91
C LEU A 143 -4.88 11.49 6.50
N ALA A 144 -5.78 11.72 7.46
CA ALA A 144 -7.12 12.22 7.18
C ALA A 144 -7.06 13.62 6.55
N GLU A 145 -6.26 14.54 7.12
CA GLU A 145 -6.05 15.88 6.58
C GLU A 145 -5.39 15.85 5.20
N LEU A 146 -4.45 14.93 4.97
CA LEU A 146 -3.80 14.76 3.68
C LEU A 146 -4.78 14.23 2.60
N CYS A 147 -5.72 13.36 2.99
CA CYS A 147 -6.80 12.94 2.10
C CYS A 147 -7.77 14.11 1.80
N GLU A 148 -8.05 14.95 2.79
CA GLU A 148 -8.87 16.15 2.59
C GLU A 148 -8.21 17.12 1.62
N GLU A 149 -6.91 17.40 1.75
CA GLU A 149 -6.15 18.19 0.78
C GLU A 149 -6.33 17.68 -0.64
N ALA A 150 -6.22 16.36 -0.84
CA ALA A 150 -6.38 15.75 -2.16
C ALA A 150 -7.80 15.91 -2.76
N LEU A 151 -8.82 16.12 -1.94
CA LEU A 151 -10.20 16.30 -2.39
C LEU A 151 -10.55 17.75 -2.74
N ILE A 152 -9.74 18.70 -2.29
CA ILE A 152 -9.96 20.14 -2.52
C ILE A 152 -9.32 20.60 -3.83
N VAL A 153 -8.28 19.93 -4.31
CA VAL A 153 -7.59 20.18 -5.58
C VAL A 153 -8.36 19.55 -6.75
#